data_07d3eefbb7dbbf6647066083c4c7fb80
#
_entry.id   07d3eefbb7dbbf6647066083c4c7fb80
#
_cell.length_a   1.000
_cell.length_b   1.000
_cell.length_c   1.000
_cell.angle_alpha   90.00
_cell.angle_beta   90.00
_cell.angle_gamma   90.00
#
_symmetry.space_group_name_H-M   'P 1'
#
loop_
_entity.id
_entity.type
_entity.pdbx_description
1 polymer ?
#
loop_
_entity_poly.entity_id
_entity_poly.type
_entity_poly.pdbx_seq_one_letter_code
_entity_poly.pdbx_strand_id
1 'polypeptide(L)'
;MKLWWDLETYSETPINDGAHRYAEKAEVLLFAWAIDDGPVQCWDLTAPGAMPTTLDLALINCTEYWGHNSGMFDRIVLKRAISPLQTRMQNESQHRDTMVQAFSHGLPGSLGTLCEIFKLDADVAKSKEGRKLMRMFCMPQPANQKLRRKTRKTHPEEWTRFVEYAKSDITSMRILHQKM
;
A
#
# COMPACT_ATOMS: atom_id res chain seq x y z
N MET A 1 3.41 -5.10 -19.58
CA MET A 1 3.19 -5.72 -18.25
C MET A 1 3.11 -4.63 -17.22
N LYS A 2 2.00 -4.55 -16.51
CA LYS A 2 1.74 -3.58 -15.43
C LYS A 2 1.97 -4.25 -14.08
N LEU A 3 2.67 -3.59 -13.17
CA LEU A 3 2.74 -3.98 -11.76
C LEU A 3 1.87 -3.03 -10.95
N TRP A 4 0.79 -3.53 -10.39
CA TRP A 4 -0.02 -2.86 -9.39
C TRP A 4 0.62 -3.05 -8.03
N TRP A 5 0.72 -2.00 -7.23
CA TRP A 5 1.40 -2.08 -5.93
C TRP A 5 0.90 -1.05 -4.93
N ASP A 6 1.01 -1.40 -3.67
CA ASP A 6 0.66 -0.56 -2.52
C ASP A 6 1.47 -0.97 -1.29
N LEU A 7 1.69 -0.04 -0.36
CA LEU A 7 2.44 -0.25 0.86
C LEU A 7 1.58 -0.05 2.10
N GLU A 8 1.76 -0.93 3.08
CA GLU A 8 1.38 -0.65 4.44
C GLU A 8 2.64 -0.40 5.28
N THR A 9 2.66 0.72 5.99
CA THR A 9 3.88 1.19 6.65
C THR A 9 3.62 1.56 8.10
N TYR A 10 4.65 1.44 8.95
CA TYR A 10 4.63 1.92 10.34
C TYR A 10 5.64 3.04 10.51
N SER A 11 5.28 4.10 11.24
CA SER A 11 6.22 5.09 11.71
C SER A 11 5.78 5.65 13.07
N GLU A 12 6.75 5.98 13.92
CA GLU A 12 6.50 6.76 15.13
C GLU A 12 6.27 8.24 14.83
N THR A 13 6.71 8.70 13.65
CA THR A 13 6.47 10.06 13.19
C THR A 13 5.06 10.15 12.61
N PRO A 14 4.22 11.10 13.06
CA PRO A 14 2.90 11.29 12.49
C PRO A 14 2.97 11.66 11.00
N ILE A 15 2.05 11.11 10.18
CA ILE A 15 1.98 11.42 8.76
C ILE A 15 1.71 12.91 8.49
N ASN A 16 1.04 13.59 9.41
CA ASN A 16 0.76 15.03 9.33
C ASN A 16 2.03 15.92 9.41
N ASP A 17 3.16 15.35 9.85
CA ASP A 17 4.45 16.02 9.83
C ASP A 17 5.08 16.06 8.41
N GLY A 18 4.42 15.45 7.44
CA GLY A 18 4.82 15.36 6.05
C GLY A 18 5.46 14.02 5.68
N ALA A 19 5.23 13.59 4.43
CA ALA A 19 5.67 12.27 3.94
C ALA A 19 7.19 12.05 4.04
N HIS A 20 8.00 13.06 3.79
CA HIS A 20 9.46 12.94 3.90
C HIS A 20 9.93 12.69 5.33
N ARG A 21 9.37 13.41 6.30
CA ARG A 21 9.71 13.24 7.71
C ARG A 21 9.19 11.91 8.25
N TYR A 22 7.98 11.51 7.83
CA TYR A 22 7.44 10.19 8.12
C TYR A 22 8.37 9.08 7.62
N ALA A 23 8.84 9.18 6.37
CA ALA A 23 9.67 8.18 5.71
C ALA A 23 11.05 7.99 6.36
N GLU A 24 11.57 8.98 7.09
CA GLU A 24 12.87 8.86 7.79
C GLU A 24 12.89 7.74 8.83
N LYS A 25 11.74 7.43 9.42
CA LYS A 25 11.58 6.39 10.45
C LYS A 25 10.57 5.33 10.06
N ALA A 26 10.10 5.34 8.82
CA ALA A 26 9.10 4.40 8.36
C ALA A 26 9.71 3.01 8.16
N GLU A 27 8.95 2.00 8.57
CA GLU A 27 9.17 0.60 8.23
C GLU A 27 8.07 0.16 7.28
N VAL A 28 8.42 -0.53 6.20
CA VAL A 28 7.42 -1.20 5.36
C VAL A 28 7.02 -2.50 6.02
N LEU A 29 5.73 -2.65 6.27
CA LEU A 29 5.14 -3.84 6.89
C LEU A 29 4.71 -4.83 5.83
N LEU A 30 3.93 -4.36 4.85
CA LEU A 30 3.36 -5.16 3.78
C LEU A 30 3.63 -4.48 2.43
N PHE A 31 3.93 -5.29 1.43
CA PHE A 31 3.96 -4.91 0.02
C PHE A 31 2.90 -5.74 -0.71
N ALA A 32 1.75 -5.15 -1.00
CA ALA A 32 0.71 -5.77 -1.80
C ALA A 32 0.98 -5.53 -3.29
N TRP A 33 0.74 -6.52 -4.15
CA TRP A 33 1.04 -6.40 -5.57
C TRP A 33 0.26 -7.38 -6.46
N ALA A 34 0.11 -7.02 -7.73
CA ALA A 34 -0.42 -7.89 -8.78
C ALA A 34 0.22 -7.55 -10.13
N ILE A 35 0.34 -8.54 -11.00
CA ILE A 35 0.79 -8.37 -12.38
C ILE A 35 -0.44 -8.39 -13.28
N ASP A 36 -0.61 -7.36 -14.10
CA ASP A 36 -1.74 -7.19 -15.01
C ASP A 36 -3.08 -7.53 -14.31
N ASP A 37 -3.83 -8.51 -14.81
CA ASP A 37 -5.08 -9.00 -14.21
C ASP A 37 -4.90 -10.26 -13.35
N GLY A 38 -3.66 -10.63 -13.05
CA GLY A 38 -3.32 -11.80 -12.24
C GLY A 38 -3.75 -11.68 -10.77
N PRO A 39 -3.52 -12.75 -9.98
CA PRO A 39 -3.91 -12.77 -8.56
C PRO A 39 -3.14 -11.72 -7.76
N VAL A 40 -3.84 -11.11 -6.81
CA VAL A 40 -3.21 -10.19 -5.85
C VAL A 40 -2.44 -10.97 -4.81
N GLN A 41 -1.20 -10.60 -4.60
CA GLN A 41 -0.27 -11.18 -3.64
C GLN A 41 0.14 -10.14 -2.61
N CYS A 42 0.69 -10.58 -1.49
CA CYS A 42 1.22 -9.71 -0.46
C CYS A 42 2.51 -10.30 0.11
N TRP A 43 3.55 -9.49 0.17
CA TRP A 43 4.79 -9.80 0.86
C TRP A 43 4.76 -9.17 2.25
N ASP A 44 4.81 -10.00 3.28
CA ASP A 44 4.95 -9.58 4.68
C ASP A 44 6.44 -9.42 5.00
N LEU A 45 6.92 -8.18 5.02
CA LEU A 45 8.31 -7.86 5.32
C LEU A 45 8.66 -8.04 6.80
N THR A 46 7.67 -8.19 7.67
CA THR A 46 7.88 -8.49 9.09
C THR A 46 8.13 -9.98 9.34
N ALA A 47 7.85 -10.83 8.33
CA ALA A 47 8.17 -12.25 8.35
C ALA A 47 9.63 -12.48 7.94
N PRO A 48 10.29 -13.53 8.47
CA PRO A 48 11.58 -13.94 7.96
C PRO A 48 11.43 -14.46 6.52
N GLY A 49 12.37 -14.10 5.67
CA GLY A 49 12.40 -14.55 4.27
C GLY A 49 12.86 -13.45 3.32
N ALA A 50 13.28 -13.88 2.14
CA ALA A 50 13.64 -12.96 1.06
C ALA A 50 12.41 -12.46 0.31
N MET A 51 12.61 -11.46 -0.54
CA MET A 51 11.60 -11.01 -1.50
C MET A 51 11.12 -12.18 -2.37
N PRO A 52 9.80 -12.33 -2.60
CA PRO A 52 9.28 -13.37 -3.49
C PRO A 52 9.89 -13.28 -4.89
N THR A 53 10.35 -14.41 -5.42
CA THR A 53 10.97 -14.48 -6.76
C THR A 53 10.04 -13.95 -7.85
N THR A 54 8.74 -14.20 -7.72
CA THR A 54 7.72 -13.68 -8.65
C THR A 54 7.64 -12.16 -8.64
N LEU A 55 7.77 -11.53 -7.47
CA LEU A 55 7.84 -10.07 -7.36
C LEU A 55 9.15 -9.55 -7.95
N ASP A 56 10.29 -10.18 -7.66
CA ASP A 56 11.59 -9.80 -8.19
C ASP A 56 11.61 -9.81 -9.73
N LEU A 57 11.10 -10.86 -10.32
CA LEU A 57 10.95 -10.97 -11.78
C LEU A 57 9.97 -9.94 -12.35
N ALA A 58 8.88 -9.66 -11.65
CA ALA A 58 7.92 -8.64 -12.07
C ALA A 58 8.57 -7.24 -12.08
N LEU A 59 9.33 -6.90 -11.06
CA LEU A 59 10.06 -5.62 -10.96
C LEU A 59 11.11 -5.43 -12.05
N ILE A 60 11.70 -6.52 -12.56
CA ILE A 60 12.66 -6.47 -13.67
C ILE A 60 11.95 -6.24 -15.01
N ASN A 61 10.80 -6.89 -15.22
CA ASN A 61 10.18 -7.02 -16.53
C ASN A 61 8.98 -6.10 -16.74
N CYS A 62 8.43 -5.46 -15.70
CA CYS A 62 7.30 -4.57 -15.88
C CYS A 62 7.71 -3.25 -16.57
N THR A 63 6.78 -2.74 -17.37
CA THR A 63 6.93 -1.48 -18.10
C THR A 63 6.24 -0.32 -17.39
N GLU A 64 5.31 -0.62 -16.49
CA GLU A 64 4.56 0.37 -15.72
C GLU A 64 4.34 -0.10 -14.28
N TYR A 65 4.48 0.84 -13.34
CA TYR A 65 4.19 0.70 -11.93
C TYR A 65 2.95 1.53 -11.58
N TRP A 66 1.85 0.85 -11.23
CA TRP A 66 0.57 1.48 -10.91
C TRP A 66 0.32 1.48 -9.40
N GLY A 67 0.11 2.66 -8.83
CA GLY A 67 -0.25 2.84 -7.42
C GLY A 67 -1.39 3.84 -7.26
N HIS A 68 -1.74 4.16 -6.02
CA HIS A 68 -2.69 5.21 -5.67
C HIS A 68 -2.07 6.18 -4.67
N ASN A 69 -1.93 7.45 -5.02
CA ASN A 69 -1.18 8.44 -4.25
C ASN A 69 0.30 8.06 -4.05
N SER A 70 0.79 7.13 -4.85
CA SER A 70 2.11 6.54 -4.68
C SER A 70 3.25 7.55 -4.87
N GLY A 71 3.07 8.52 -5.76
CA GLY A 71 4.04 9.58 -6.02
C GLY A 71 4.28 10.50 -4.81
N MET A 72 3.25 10.74 -4.02
CA MET A 72 3.28 11.65 -2.87
C MET A 72 3.60 10.96 -1.55
N PHE A 73 3.56 9.62 -1.50
CA PHE A 73 3.78 8.89 -0.26
C PHE A 73 4.64 7.62 -0.44
N ASP A 74 4.12 6.57 -1.08
CA ASP A 74 4.77 5.25 -1.08
C ASP A 74 6.16 5.27 -1.70
N ARG A 75 6.35 5.99 -2.80
CA ARG A 75 7.67 6.16 -3.43
C ARG A 75 8.66 6.89 -2.53
N ILE A 76 8.19 7.84 -1.72
CA ILE A 76 9.03 8.56 -0.75
C ILE A 76 9.49 7.60 0.33
N VAL A 77 8.59 6.75 0.83
CA VAL A 77 8.93 5.72 1.81
C VAL A 77 9.89 4.69 1.20
N LEU A 78 9.60 4.15 0.01
CA LEU A 78 10.48 3.19 -0.67
C LEU A 78 11.88 3.70 -0.88
N LYS A 79 12.06 4.97 -1.25
CA LYS A 79 13.37 5.60 -1.43
C LYS A 79 14.24 5.56 -0.16
N ARG A 80 13.64 5.37 1.01
CA ARG A 80 14.34 5.36 2.30
C ARG A 80 14.37 4.02 3.01
N ALA A 81 13.36 3.17 2.80
CA ALA A 81 13.11 2.02 3.65
C ALA A 81 13.58 0.66 3.09
N ILE A 82 13.63 0.45 1.78
CA ILE A 82 13.92 -0.89 1.21
C ILE A 82 14.88 -0.80 0.01
N SER A 83 16.12 -1.18 0.26
CA SER A 83 17.21 -1.13 -0.73
C SER A 83 16.93 -1.88 -2.06
N PRO A 84 16.45 -3.13 -2.10
CA PRO A 84 16.24 -3.83 -3.38
C PRO A 84 15.13 -3.23 -4.24
N LEU A 85 14.02 -2.83 -3.64
CA LEU A 85 12.88 -2.21 -4.34
C LEU A 85 13.24 -0.80 -4.83
N GLN A 86 13.98 -0.06 -4.02
CA GLN A 86 14.45 1.27 -4.35
C GLN A 86 15.18 1.30 -5.68
N THR A 87 16.12 0.39 -5.90
CA THR A 87 16.94 0.35 -7.11
C THR A 87 16.12 0.01 -8.36
N ARG A 88 15.11 -0.85 -8.24
CA ARG A 88 14.31 -1.35 -9.36
C ARG A 88 13.18 -0.39 -9.78
N MET A 89 12.64 0.40 -8.86
CA MET A 89 11.51 1.29 -9.09
C MET A 89 11.93 2.76 -9.25
N GLN A 90 13.15 3.03 -9.70
CA GLN A 90 13.70 4.39 -9.81
C GLN A 90 13.22 5.17 -11.03
N ASN A 91 12.85 4.48 -12.11
CA ASN A 91 12.47 5.16 -13.35
C ASN A 91 11.11 5.84 -13.20
N GLU A 92 11.13 7.15 -13.03
CA GLU A 92 9.92 7.95 -12.81
C GLU A 92 8.94 7.90 -13.98
N SER A 93 9.42 7.73 -15.21
CA SER A 93 8.58 7.66 -16.40
C SER A 93 7.67 6.43 -16.45
N GLN A 94 8.00 5.38 -15.69
CA GLN A 94 7.20 4.14 -15.61
C GLN A 94 6.07 4.22 -14.57
N HIS A 95 6.10 5.21 -13.67
CA HIS A 95 5.08 5.32 -12.63
C HIS A 95 3.78 5.92 -13.14
N ARG A 96 2.69 5.31 -12.72
CA ARG A 96 1.32 5.74 -12.97
C ARG A 96 0.57 5.79 -11.64
N ASP A 97 -0.36 6.71 -11.53
CA ASP A 97 -1.08 6.95 -10.27
C ASP A 97 -2.58 7.09 -10.53
N THR A 98 -3.37 6.19 -9.96
CA THR A 98 -4.83 6.21 -10.11
C THR A 98 -5.48 7.41 -9.42
N MET A 99 -4.83 8.04 -8.44
CA MET A 99 -5.29 9.31 -7.88
C MET A 99 -5.14 10.44 -8.89
N VAL A 100 -4.01 10.49 -9.62
CA VAL A 100 -3.80 11.48 -10.69
C VAL A 100 -4.78 11.24 -11.83
N GLN A 101 -5.04 9.98 -12.19
CA GLN A 101 -6.08 9.62 -13.14
C GLN A 101 -7.45 10.15 -12.68
N ALA A 102 -7.84 9.93 -11.42
CA ALA A 102 -9.09 10.45 -10.87
C ALA A 102 -9.19 11.98 -11.01
N PHE A 103 -8.13 12.70 -10.68
CA PHE A 103 -8.10 14.16 -10.82
C PHE A 103 -8.27 14.61 -12.28
N SER A 104 -7.74 13.89 -13.25
CA SER A 104 -7.93 14.22 -14.67
C SER A 104 -9.40 14.08 -15.15
N HIS A 105 -10.20 13.32 -14.39
CA HIS A 105 -11.65 13.17 -14.60
C HIS A 105 -12.48 14.06 -13.66
N GLY A 106 -11.88 14.99 -12.92
CA GLY A 106 -12.58 15.86 -11.96
C GLY A 106 -13.12 15.12 -10.74
N LEU A 107 -12.56 13.94 -10.44
CA LEU A 107 -12.97 13.09 -9.31
C LEU A 107 -12.09 13.36 -8.07
N PRO A 108 -12.57 13.00 -6.86
CA PRO A 108 -11.77 13.14 -5.64
C PRO A 108 -10.59 12.15 -5.60
N GLY A 109 -9.52 12.51 -4.88
CA GLY A 109 -8.31 11.69 -4.80
C GLY A 109 -8.35 10.54 -3.79
N SER A 110 -9.37 10.43 -2.94
CA SER A 110 -9.43 9.35 -1.94
C SER A 110 -9.89 8.04 -2.55
N LEU A 111 -9.10 6.96 -2.41
CA LEU A 111 -9.46 5.63 -2.90
C LEU A 111 -10.81 5.16 -2.34
N GLY A 112 -11.06 5.35 -1.04
CA GLY A 112 -12.34 5.00 -0.42
C GLY A 112 -13.52 5.78 -0.99
N THR A 113 -13.38 7.09 -1.20
CA THR A 113 -14.42 7.92 -1.80
C THR A 113 -14.70 7.52 -3.25
N LEU A 114 -13.66 7.18 -4.02
CA LEU A 114 -13.83 6.66 -5.38
C LEU A 114 -14.60 5.33 -5.37
N CYS A 115 -14.29 4.42 -4.46
CA CYS A 115 -15.05 3.17 -4.30
C CYS A 115 -16.54 3.43 -4.03
N GLU A 116 -16.87 4.43 -3.20
CA GLU A 116 -18.24 4.83 -2.91
C GLU A 116 -18.94 5.41 -4.15
N ILE A 117 -18.29 6.33 -4.88
CA ILE A 117 -18.82 6.95 -6.12
C ILE A 117 -19.12 5.90 -7.17
N PHE A 118 -18.18 4.98 -7.40
CA PHE A 118 -18.32 3.92 -8.40
C PHE A 118 -19.10 2.71 -7.89
N LYS A 119 -19.62 2.75 -6.67
CA LYS A 119 -20.44 1.69 -6.03
C LYS A 119 -19.77 0.32 -6.10
N LEU A 120 -18.49 0.27 -5.73
CA LEU A 120 -17.81 -1.01 -5.61
C LEU A 120 -18.38 -1.81 -4.44
N ASP A 121 -18.42 -3.14 -4.58
CA ASP A 121 -18.93 -4.02 -3.55
C ASP A 121 -18.25 -3.78 -2.20
N ALA A 122 -18.99 -4.02 -1.12
CA ALA A 122 -18.52 -3.75 0.23
C ALA A 122 -17.23 -4.52 0.59
N ASP A 123 -17.01 -5.67 -0.05
CA ASP A 123 -15.80 -6.48 0.12
C ASP A 123 -14.56 -5.84 -0.55
N VAL A 124 -14.78 -4.96 -1.51
CA VAL A 124 -13.74 -4.23 -2.26
C VAL A 124 -13.58 -2.81 -1.74
N ALA A 125 -14.65 -2.23 -1.18
CA ALA A 125 -14.62 -0.87 -0.64
C ALA A 125 -13.86 -0.81 0.69
N LYS A 126 -13.14 0.30 0.93
CA LYS A 126 -12.45 0.54 2.23
C LYS A 126 -13.44 0.48 3.39
N SER A 127 -13.46 -0.65 4.09
CA SER A 127 -14.33 -0.90 5.22
C SER A 127 -13.92 -0.07 6.46
N LYS A 128 -14.87 0.15 7.39
CA LYS A 128 -14.54 0.71 8.72
C LYS A 128 -13.52 -0.16 9.45
N GLU A 129 -13.51 -1.46 9.18
CA GLU A 129 -12.57 -2.42 9.73
C GLU A 129 -11.16 -2.18 9.20
N GLY A 130 -10.97 -1.96 7.91
CA GLY A 130 -9.66 -1.65 7.32
C GLY A 130 -9.00 -0.43 7.96
N ARG A 131 -9.76 0.65 8.18
CA ARG A 131 -9.25 1.83 8.90
C ARG A 131 -8.84 1.52 10.35
N LYS A 132 -9.55 0.61 11.02
CA LYS A 132 -9.20 0.15 12.37
C LYS A 132 -7.89 -0.65 12.36
N LEU A 133 -7.72 -1.55 11.38
CA LEU A 133 -6.52 -2.37 11.21
C LEU A 133 -5.30 -1.50 10.88
N MET A 134 -5.45 -0.54 9.96
CA MET A 134 -4.41 0.42 9.65
C MET A 134 -3.96 1.22 10.88
N ARG A 135 -4.89 1.77 11.69
CA ARG A 135 -4.55 2.44 12.94
C ARG A 135 -3.87 1.52 13.94
N MET A 136 -4.22 0.24 13.93
CA MET A 136 -3.69 -0.75 14.86
C MET A 136 -2.23 -1.10 14.55
N PHE A 137 -1.86 -1.21 13.28
CA PHE A 137 -0.54 -1.69 12.87
C PHE A 137 0.39 -0.59 12.33
N CYS A 138 -0.16 0.44 11.69
CA CYS A 138 0.63 1.49 11.05
C CYS A 138 0.98 2.68 11.96
N MET A 139 0.43 2.72 13.17
CA MET A 139 0.61 3.84 14.11
C MET A 139 1.01 3.36 15.49
N PRO A 140 1.79 4.15 16.25
CA PRO A 140 2.04 3.86 17.65
C PRO A 140 0.74 3.90 18.45
N GLN A 141 0.57 2.95 19.35
CA GLN A 141 -0.58 2.94 20.24
C GLN A 141 -0.48 4.05 21.30
N PRO A 142 -1.61 4.52 21.85
CA PRO A 142 -1.64 5.53 22.90
C PRO A 142 -0.72 5.17 24.08
N ALA A 143 -0.15 6.20 24.74
CA ALA A 143 0.84 6.03 25.80
C ALA A 143 0.36 5.21 27.02
N ASN A 144 -0.96 5.19 27.25
CA ASN A 144 -1.59 4.43 28.33
C ASN A 144 -1.79 2.95 28.02
N GLN A 145 -1.44 2.49 26.80
CA GLN A 145 -1.53 1.07 26.46
C GLN A 145 -0.22 0.34 26.79
N LYS A 146 -0.37 -0.92 27.25
CA LYS A 146 0.78 -1.80 27.57
C LYS A 146 1.73 -1.98 26.37
N LEU A 147 1.17 -2.12 25.16
CA LEU A 147 1.93 -2.30 23.94
C LEU A 147 1.88 -1.02 23.11
N ARG A 148 3.03 -0.38 22.93
CA ARG A 148 3.19 0.78 22.07
C ARG A 148 3.08 0.44 20.60
N ARG A 149 3.36 -0.81 20.24
CA ARG A 149 3.29 -1.31 18.86
C ARG A 149 2.63 -2.69 18.84
N LYS A 150 1.63 -2.86 18.00
CA LYS A 150 1.01 -4.15 17.69
C LYS A 150 1.66 -4.73 16.44
N THR A 151 1.84 -6.02 16.43
CA THR A 151 2.57 -6.74 15.38
C THR A 151 1.87 -8.04 15.03
N ARG A 152 2.29 -8.70 13.96
CA ARG A 152 1.80 -10.04 13.59
C ARG A 152 1.96 -11.08 14.69
N LYS A 153 2.99 -10.92 15.57
CA LYS A 153 3.23 -11.86 16.69
C LYS A 153 2.26 -11.63 17.83
N THR A 154 1.88 -10.40 18.10
CA THR A 154 1.00 -10.03 19.21
C THR A 154 -0.48 -10.12 18.86
N HIS A 155 -0.83 -9.99 17.58
CA HIS A 155 -2.21 -9.95 17.05
C HIS A 155 -2.28 -10.69 15.69
N PRO A 156 -2.09 -12.02 15.66
CA PRO A 156 -1.97 -12.78 14.42
C PRO A 156 -3.27 -12.82 13.60
N GLU A 157 -4.43 -12.90 14.25
CA GLU A 157 -5.72 -12.94 13.56
C GLU A 157 -6.03 -11.60 12.88
N GLU A 158 -5.84 -10.49 13.59
CA GLU A 158 -6.01 -9.15 13.02
C GLU A 158 -4.98 -8.89 11.93
N TRP A 159 -3.76 -9.44 12.06
CA TRP A 159 -2.73 -9.33 11.02
C TRP A 159 -3.15 -10.02 9.73
N THR A 160 -3.74 -11.21 9.81
CA THR A 160 -4.27 -11.91 8.64
C THR A 160 -5.32 -11.05 7.92
N ARG A 161 -6.24 -10.43 8.67
CA ARG A 161 -7.25 -9.51 8.10
C ARG A 161 -6.61 -8.25 7.52
N PHE A 162 -5.52 -7.77 8.11
CA PHE A 162 -4.78 -6.62 7.60
C PHE A 162 -4.08 -6.91 6.27
N VAL A 163 -3.54 -8.12 6.09
CA VAL A 163 -3.01 -8.59 4.80
C VAL A 163 -4.10 -8.62 3.72
N GLU A 164 -5.29 -9.13 4.03
CA GLU A 164 -6.41 -9.15 3.07
C GLU A 164 -6.92 -7.72 2.77
N TYR A 165 -6.88 -6.83 3.75
CA TYR A 165 -7.17 -5.41 3.53
C TYR A 165 -6.18 -4.78 2.53
N ALA A 166 -4.87 -4.97 2.71
CA ALA A 166 -3.85 -4.45 1.79
C ALA A 166 -4.05 -4.99 0.35
N LYS A 167 -4.42 -6.26 0.21
CA LYS A 167 -4.76 -6.84 -1.10
C LYS A 167 -6.01 -6.20 -1.73
N SER A 168 -7.00 -5.84 -0.92
CA SER A 168 -8.24 -5.23 -1.41
C SER A 168 -8.01 -3.86 -2.02
N ASP A 169 -7.01 -3.11 -1.56
CA ASP A 169 -6.64 -1.81 -2.14
C ASP A 169 -6.12 -1.97 -3.58
N ILE A 170 -5.34 -3.03 -3.87
CA ILE A 170 -4.92 -3.37 -5.25
C ILE A 170 -6.13 -3.70 -6.13
N THR A 171 -7.05 -4.51 -5.63
CA THR A 171 -8.29 -4.86 -6.37
C THR A 171 -9.11 -3.62 -6.68
N SER A 172 -9.27 -2.74 -5.69
CA SER A 172 -9.99 -1.45 -5.84
C SER A 172 -9.34 -0.58 -6.91
N MET A 173 -8.02 -0.41 -6.87
CA MET A 173 -7.27 0.40 -7.85
C MET A 173 -7.48 -0.10 -9.28
N ARG A 174 -7.42 -1.41 -9.50
CA ARG A 174 -7.60 -2.04 -10.82
C ARG A 174 -9.00 -1.79 -11.37
N ILE A 175 -10.04 -2.00 -10.56
CA ILE A 175 -11.44 -1.78 -10.96
C ILE A 175 -11.66 -0.29 -11.25
N LEU A 176 -11.18 0.60 -10.40
CA LEU A 176 -11.32 2.05 -10.58
C LEU A 176 -10.60 2.52 -11.84
N HIS A 177 -9.39 2.04 -12.10
CA HIS A 177 -8.65 2.35 -13.32
C HIS A 177 -9.43 2.02 -14.60
N GLN A 178 -10.17 0.89 -14.60
CA GLN A 178 -10.99 0.49 -15.74
C GLN A 178 -12.29 1.32 -15.88
N LYS A 179 -12.77 1.90 -14.78
CA LYS A 179 -14.01 2.68 -14.75
C LYS A 179 -13.79 4.17 -15.06
N MET A 180 -12.59 4.66 -14.87
CA MET A 180 -12.13 6.02 -15.21
C MET A 180 -11.51 6.06 -16.59
#